data_ea3f27edf7e7fdebaa5576dac8d503fb
#
_entry.id   ea3f27edf7e7fdebaa5576dac8d503fb
#
_cell.length_a   1.000
_cell.length_b   1.000
_cell.length_c   1.000
_cell.angle_alpha   90.00
_cell.angle_beta   90.00
_cell.angle_gamma   90.00
#
_symmetry.space_group_name_H-M   'P 1'
#
loop_
_entity.id
_entity.type
_entity.pdbx_description
1 polymer ?
#
loop_
_entity_poly.entity_id
_entity_poly.type
_entity_poly.pdbx_seq_one_letter_code
_entity_poly.pdbx_strand_id
1 'polypeptide(L)' 'MEKRKEKIEKEGVVRETLPNAFFRVVLDDGEEVLAHISGKIRIYRIKILPGDRVRVELSLYDKKRGRITYRL' A
#
# COMPACT_ATOMS: atom_id res chain seq x y z
N MET A 1 5.42 -22.49 -17.00
CA MET A 1 4.76 -21.40 -17.16
C MET A 1 4.63 -20.62 -15.97
N GLU A 2 4.87 -19.46 -16.02
CA GLU A 2 4.82 -18.70 -14.91
C GLU A 2 3.48 -18.19 -14.68
N LYS A 3 3.12 -18.18 -13.45
CA LYS A 3 1.85 -17.72 -13.13
C LYS A 3 1.82 -16.24 -13.17
N ARG A 4 0.85 -15.72 -13.84
CA ARG A 4 0.75 -14.32 -13.94
C ARG A 4 0.29 -13.72 -12.65
N LYS A 5 0.93 -12.68 -12.20
CA LYS A 5 0.52 -12.03 -11.05
C LYS A 5 -0.68 -11.22 -11.30
N GLU A 6 -1.66 -11.36 -10.50
CA GLU A 6 -2.85 -10.58 -10.66
C GLU A 6 -2.79 -9.44 -9.70
N LYS A 7 -1.80 -8.59 -9.87
CA LYS A 7 -1.56 -7.47 -9.00
C LYS A 7 -1.38 -6.21 -9.79
N ILE A 8 -1.80 -5.11 -9.19
CA ILE A 8 -1.64 -3.80 -9.78
C ILE A 8 -0.86 -2.98 -8.79
N GLU A 9 0.10 -2.20 -9.27
CA GLU A 9 0.81 -1.27 -8.42
C GLU A 9 0.34 0.12 -8.71
N LYS A 10 0.00 0.87 -7.67
CA LYS A 10 -0.41 2.24 -7.79
C LYS A 10 0.27 3.05 -6.71
N GLU A 11 0.37 4.33 -6.94
CA GLU A 11 0.95 5.22 -5.95
C GLU A 11 -0.13 6.07 -5.33
N GLY A 12 0.13 6.49 -4.11
CA GLY A 12 -0.81 7.33 -3.42
C GLY A 12 -0.16 7.97 -2.21
N VAL A 13 -0.98 8.65 -1.42
CA VAL A 13 -0.52 9.36 -0.25
C VAL A 13 -1.20 8.78 0.97
N VAL A 14 -0.41 8.55 2.01
CA VAL A 14 -0.95 8.04 3.26
C VAL A 14 -1.80 9.12 3.90
N ARG A 15 -3.06 8.79 4.19
CA ARG A 15 -3.96 9.76 4.77
C ARG A 15 -3.99 9.67 6.28
N GLU A 16 -3.97 8.46 6.80
CA GLU A 16 -3.92 8.30 8.24
C GLU A 16 -3.38 6.94 8.60
N THR A 17 -2.88 6.84 9.82
CA THR A 17 -2.39 5.57 10.32
C THR A 17 -3.47 4.96 11.19
N LEU A 18 -3.59 3.66 11.14
CA LEU A 18 -4.61 2.91 11.85
C LEU A 18 -3.93 1.88 12.74
N PRO A 19 -4.68 1.29 13.67
CA PRO A 19 -4.10 0.26 14.54
C PRO A 19 -3.58 -0.93 13.74
N ASN A 20 -2.65 -1.65 14.32
CA ASN A 20 -2.11 -2.89 13.76
C ASN A 20 -1.38 -2.71 12.46
N ALA A 21 -0.72 -1.58 12.32
CA ALA A 21 0.11 -1.29 11.14
C ALA A 21 -0.70 -1.23 9.85
N PHE A 22 -1.94 -0.80 9.96
CA PHE A 22 -2.73 -0.52 8.78
C PHE A 22 -2.72 0.96 8.49
N PHE A 23 -2.96 1.31 7.24
CA PHE A 23 -2.92 2.69 6.79
C PHE A 23 -4.03 2.92 5.79
N ARG A 24 -4.61 4.11 5.85
CA ARG A 24 -5.56 4.51 4.83
C ARG A 24 -4.80 5.32 3.81
N VAL A 25 -4.83 4.89 2.57
CA VAL A 25 -4.06 5.52 1.50
C VAL A 25 -5.01 5.99 0.42
N VAL A 26 -4.84 7.23 -0.01
CA VAL A 26 -5.61 7.76 -1.13
C VAL A 26 -4.72 7.65 -2.35
N LEU A 27 -5.15 6.85 -3.31
CA LEU A 27 -4.37 6.62 -4.52
C LEU A 27 -4.48 7.82 -5.44
N ASP A 28 -3.56 7.91 -6.38
CA ASP A 28 -3.54 9.05 -7.30
C ASP A 28 -4.80 9.13 -8.14
N ASP A 29 -5.50 8.04 -8.33
CA ASP A 29 -6.74 8.06 -9.10
C ASP A 29 -7.95 8.40 -8.22
N GLY A 30 -7.72 8.73 -6.96
CA GLY A 30 -8.81 9.11 -6.07
C GLY A 30 -9.38 7.98 -5.24
N GLU A 31 -9.01 6.75 -5.50
CA GLU A 31 -9.52 5.63 -4.74
C GLU A 31 -8.86 5.56 -3.38
N GLU A 32 -9.62 5.16 -2.38
CA GLU A 32 -9.10 5.03 -1.05
C GLU A 32 -8.98 3.56 -0.73
N VAL A 33 -7.83 3.14 -0.22
CA VAL A 33 -7.60 1.73 0.09
C VAL A 33 -7.10 1.59 1.50
N LEU A 34 -7.34 0.42 2.07
CA LEU A 34 -6.79 0.06 3.36
C LEU A 34 -5.55 -0.78 3.09
N ALA A 35 -4.41 -0.32 3.55
CA ALA A 35 -3.15 -0.96 3.24
C ALA A 35 -2.40 -1.37 4.50
N HIS A 36 -1.68 -2.47 4.40
CA HIS A 36 -0.76 -2.85 5.46
C HIS A 36 0.64 -2.81 4.88
N ILE A 37 1.65 -2.88 5.73
CA ILE A 37 3.03 -2.77 5.25
C ILE A 37 3.54 -4.14 4.86
N SER A 38 4.41 -4.13 3.84
CA SER A 38 5.01 -5.38 3.39
C SER A 38 6.09 -5.81 4.36
N GLY A 39 6.50 -7.05 4.23
CA GLY A 39 7.58 -7.54 5.07
C GLY A 39 8.87 -6.78 4.86
N LYS A 40 9.14 -6.37 3.63
CA LYS A 40 10.34 -5.62 3.35
C LYS A 40 10.36 -4.30 4.10
N ILE A 41 9.26 -3.58 4.11
CA ILE A 41 9.19 -2.32 4.83
C ILE A 41 9.38 -2.55 6.32
N ARG A 42 8.79 -3.63 6.83
CA ARG A 42 8.91 -3.94 8.24
C ARG A 42 10.34 -4.30 8.62
N ILE A 43 11.00 -5.09 7.79
CA ILE A 43 12.35 -5.52 8.05
C ILE A 43 13.30 -4.34 8.09
N TYR A 44 13.15 -3.41 7.18
CA TYR A 44 14.04 -2.26 7.14
C TYR A 44 13.57 -1.13 8.04
N ARG A 45 12.48 -1.35 8.79
CA ARG A 45 11.99 -0.38 9.77
C ARG A 45 11.72 0.97 9.15
N ILE A 46 11.19 0.97 7.97
CA ILE A 46 10.83 2.19 7.29
C ILE A 46 9.58 2.74 7.93
N LYS A 47 9.62 3.97 8.39
CA LYS A 47 8.50 4.57 9.05
C LYS A 47 7.58 5.23 8.05
N ILE A 48 6.30 4.94 8.14
CA ILE A 48 5.30 5.49 7.25
C ILE A 48 4.44 6.45 8.05
N LEU A 49 4.31 7.67 7.57
CA LEU A 49 3.55 8.71 8.27
C LEU A 49 2.52 9.32 7.33
N PRO A 50 1.48 9.93 7.89
CA PRO A 50 0.51 10.64 7.04
C PRO A 50 1.22 11.68 6.20
N GLY A 51 0.85 11.75 4.94
CA GLY A 51 1.49 12.66 4.01
C GLY A 51 2.57 12.03 3.18
N ASP A 52 3.05 10.84 3.56
CA ASP A 52 4.08 10.17 2.78
C ASP A 52 3.50 9.60 1.50
N ARG A 53 4.27 9.67 0.44
CA ARG A 53 3.88 9.01 -0.80
C ARG A 53 4.38 7.59 -0.75
N VAL A 54 3.54 6.68 -1.16
CA VAL A 54 3.86 5.25 -1.09
C VAL A 54 3.40 4.57 -2.35
N ARG A 55 3.97 3.41 -2.59
CA ARG A 55 3.52 2.54 -3.66
C ARG A 55 2.77 1.39 -3.02
N VAL A 56 1.58 1.12 -3.54
CA VAL A 56 0.69 0.11 -2.97
C VAL A 56 0.44 -0.95 -4.02
N GLU A 57 0.51 -2.19 -3.58
CA GLU A 57 0.21 -3.32 -4.43
C GLU A 57 -1.19 -3.79 -4.12
N LEU A 58 -2.01 -3.90 -5.15
CA LEU A 58 -3.40 -4.29 -5.01
C LEU A 58 -3.66 -5.55 -5.80
N SER A 59 -4.62 -6.33 -5.34
CA SER A 59 -5.06 -7.49 -6.08
C SER A 59 -6.12 -7.06 -7.09
N LEU A 60 -6.16 -7.72 -8.22
CA LEU A 60 -7.23 -7.46 -9.17
C LEU A 60 -8.57 -7.87 -8.60
N TYR A 61 -8.56 -8.76 -7.63
CA TYR A 61 -9.80 -9.26 -7.06
C TYR A 61 -10.31 -8.44 -5.89
N ASP A 62 -9.44 -7.64 -5.27
CA ASP A 62 -9.84 -6.84 -4.13
C ASP A 62 -9.08 -5.53 -4.19
N LYS A 63 -9.66 -4.54 -4.82
CA LYS A 63 -8.97 -3.28 -5.02
C LYS A 63 -9.15 -2.32 -3.85
N LYS A 64 -9.82 -2.75 -2.81
CA LYS A 64 -9.98 -1.89 -1.64
C LYS A 64 -8.95 -2.17 -0.56
N ARG A 65 -8.18 -3.20 -0.72
CA ARG A 65 -7.12 -3.54 0.21
C ARG A 65 -5.83 -3.69 -0.54
N GLY A 66 -4.75 -3.30 0.09
CA GLY A 66 -3.46 -3.38 -0.55
C GLY A 66 -2.34 -3.53 0.43
N ARG A 67 -1.15 -3.53 -0.09
CA ARG A 67 0.04 -3.67 0.69
C ARG A 67 1.02 -2.60 0.25
N ILE A 68 1.53 -1.83 1.20
CA ILE A 68 2.53 -0.83 0.90
C ILE A 68 3.85 -1.53 0.70
N THR A 69 4.42 -1.39 -0.49
CA THR A 69 5.65 -2.07 -0.83
C THR A 69 6.84 -1.12 -0.89
N TYR A 70 6.56 0.18 -0.91
CA TYR A 70 7.64 1.13 -1.08
C TYR A 70 7.22 2.48 -0.54
N ARG A 71 8.13 3.16 0.12
CA ARG A 71 7.90 4.54 0.52
C ARG A 71 8.74 5.41 -0.41
N LEU A 72 8.09 6.29 -1.12
CA LEU A 72 8.76 7.10 -2.14
C LEU A 72 9.43 8.36 -1.58
#